data_6593710f9fd43d81f5dfffd114d46f8d
#
_entry.id   6593710f9fd43d81f5dfffd114d46f8d
#
_cell.length_a   1.000
_cell.length_b   1.000
_cell.length_c   1.000
_cell.angle_alpha   90.00
_cell.angle_beta   90.00
_cell.angle_gamma   90.00
#
_symmetry.space_group_name_H-M   'P 1'
#
loop_
_entity.id
_entity.type
_entity.pdbx_description
1 polymer ?
#
loop_
_entity_poly.entity_id
_entity_poly.type
_entity_poly.pdbx_seq_one_letter_code
_entity_poly.pdbx_strand_id
1 'polypeptide(L)'
;MMILPAEKLGFAVALVIASLSAFSLFVELIVSINSAFGDGLTQEELTGSLGNRKADLLIKMIPAVVTTETLENGQKPIIEFRLFDSNTNQSFSHVTYYIILEKDGKKLFYDMFHDHDGDLKIQMNPNSSGNISITGDKTPILDLWIGTSTKPVAISGPIFLSGGLYHFIVRIQTVDSDTAILPDNQAPIYDSWLSIGNTENQQIDVDGKEVPIKIISYYDKLKDFGFDTKNMQLKFDMPFNWNLSRLENANIFVHEEINVPKPNAFTAKGGYTGTVNGVNISKNVMLDNSNSKADVIHVMLPKNDLLTLADQIIKDGQALSGIMSFTVKPQEGSSMGSMPSSNSSMSMGPMS
;
A
#
# COMPACT_ATOMS: atom_id res chain seq x y z
N MET A 1 20.51 40.19 38.24
CA MET A 1 20.87 38.79 37.91
C MET A 1 20.10 37.89 38.87
N MET A 2 18.95 37.37 38.43
CA MET A 2 18.00 36.66 39.28
C MET A 2 18.26 35.16 39.09
N ILE A 3 18.78 34.53 40.13
CA ILE A 3 19.10 33.07 40.13
C ILE A 3 17.79 32.34 40.47
N LEU A 4 17.27 31.56 39.52
CA LEU A 4 16.12 30.68 39.73
C LEU A 4 16.54 29.49 40.65
N PRO A 5 15.72 29.07 41.58
CA PRO A 5 16.04 27.94 42.47
C PRO A 5 16.09 26.61 41.70
N ALA A 6 17.04 25.78 42.05
CA ALA A 6 17.39 24.51 41.37
C ALA A 6 16.24 23.50 41.26
N GLU A 7 15.24 23.56 42.12
CA GLU A 7 14.08 22.65 42.10
C GLU A 7 13.15 22.86 40.89
N LYS A 8 13.04 24.11 40.35
CA LYS A 8 12.22 24.40 39.16
C LYS A 8 12.90 23.96 37.86
N LEU A 9 14.25 23.88 37.87
CA LEU A 9 15.02 23.42 36.71
C LEU A 9 14.88 21.90 36.49
N GLY A 10 14.84 21.12 37.58
CA GLY A 10 14.65 19.66 37.52
C GLY A 10 13.30 19.23 36.97
N PHE A 11 12.23 19.98 37.28
CA PHE A 11 10.88 19.66 36.80
C PHE A 11 10.70 19.98 35.30
N ALA A 12 11.32 21.07 34.82
CA ALA A 12 11.28 21.44 33.41
C ALA A 12 12.08 20.46 32.55
N VAL A 13 13.23 19.99 33.01
CA VAL A 13 14.06 19.00 32.30
C VAL A 13 13.35 17.64 32.25
N ALA A 14 12.71 17.20 33.32
CA ALA A 14 11.93 15.96 33.35
C ALA A 14 10.73 15.98 32.41
N LEU A 15 10.05 17.13 32.28
CA LEU A 15 8.90 17.28 31.38
C LEU A 15 9.33 17.28 29.90
N VAL A 16 10.49 17.86 29.58
CA VAL A 16 11.03 17.88 28.21
C VAL A 16 11.54 16.46 27.82
N ILE A 17 12.15 15.73 28.73
CA ILE A 17 12.58 14.36 28.47
C ILE A 17 11.40 13.42 28.30
N ALA A 18 10.32 13.59 29.09
CA ALA A 18 9.10 12.79 28.93
C ALA A 18 8.36 13.08 27.61
N SER A 19 8.35 14.34 27.16
CA SER A 19 7.77 14.70 25.87
C SER A 19 8.59 14.22 24.67
N LEU A 20 9.91 14.23 24.76
CA LEU A 20 10.79 13.68 23.71
C LEU A 20 10.71 12.15 23.61
N SER A 21 10.60 11.44 24.75
CA SER A 21 10.45 9.98 24.74
C SER A 21 9.06 9.54 24.21
N ALA A 22 8.00 10.29 24.51
CA ALA A 22 6.67 10.02 23.94
C ALA A 22 6.63 10.29 22.44
N PHE A 23 7.34 11.30 21.95
CA PHE A 23 7.40 11.61 20.52
C PHE A 23 8.25 10.58 19.76
N SER A 24 9.36 10.07 20.34
CA SER A 24 10.15 9.01 19.71
C SER A 24 9.41 7.67 19.64
N LEU A 25 8.64 7.31 20.66
CA LEU A 25 7.77 6.13 20.65
C LEU A 25 6.64 6.25 19.61
N PHE A 26 6.13 7.45 19.39
CA PHE A 26 5.10 7.68 18.36
C PHE A 26 5.68 7.63 16.96
N VAL A 27 6.91 8.11 16.75
CA VAL A 27 7.63 8.02 15.48
C VAL A 27 8.03 6.56 15.17
N GLU A 28 8.49 5.80 16.16
CA GLU A 28 8.78 4.37 15.98
C GLU A 28 7.52 3.54 15.71
N LEU A 29 6.37 3.90 16.29
CA LEU A 29 5.10 3.23 16.00
C LEU A 29 4.58 3.53 14.58
N ILE A 30 4.82 4.74 14.05
CA ILE A 30 4.49 5.09 12.67
C ILE A 30 5.44 4.44 11.67
N VAL A 31 6.72 4.30 12.00
CA VAL A 31 7.71 3.61 11.15
C VAL A 31 7.49 2.10 11.11
N SER A 32 7.00 1.50 12.22
CA SER A 32 6.71 0.05 12.25
C SER A 32 5.43 -0.37 11.51
N ILE A 33 4.53 0.57 11.20
CA ILE A 33 3.35 0.30 10.37
C ILE A 33 3.70 0.25 8.87
N ASN A 34 4.82 0.88 8.46
CA ASN A 34 5.22 0.97 7.05
C ASN A 34 6.06 -0.22 6.53
N SER A 35 6.39 -1.21 7.35
CA SER A 35 7.34 -2.27 6.97
C SER A 35 6.72 -3.65 6.72
N ALA A 36 5.40 -3.78 6.57
CA ALA A 36 4.74 -5.08 6.49
C ALA A 36 3.81 -5.30 5.29
N PHE A 37 3.80 -4.43 4.29
CA PHE A 37 2.83 -4.55 3.20
C PHE A 37 3.53 -4.71 1.85
N GLY A 38 3.90 -5.93 1.53
CA GLY A 38 4.28 -6.32 0.18
C GLY A 38 3.05 -6.64 -0.67
N ASP A 39 3.23 -6.64 -1.96
CA ASP A 39 2.32 -6.93 -3.07
C ASP A 39 0.96 -6.19 -3.04
N GLY A 40 0.83 -5.25 -3.92
CA GLY A 40 -0.33 -4.35 -4.01
C GLY A 40 -0.09 -2.99 -3.36
N LEU A 41 1.08 -2.72 -2.80
CA LEU A 41 1.48 -1.44 -2.27
C LEU A 41 2.67 -0.84 -3.04
N THR A 42 3.35 0.08 -2.43
CA THR A 42 4.30 0.98 -3.08
C THR A 42 5.75 0.63 -2.77
N GLN A 43 5.98 -0.41 -1.97
CA GLN A 43 7.31 -0.97 -1.73
C GLN A 43 7.25 -2.45 -1.39
N GLU A 44 8.31 -3.15 -1.74
CA GLU A 44 8.53 -4.55 -1.41
C GLU A 44 10.01 -4.79 -1.10
N GLU A 45 10.28 -5.60 -0.06
CA GLU A 45 11.61 -6.08 0.30
C GLU A 45 11.68 -7.58 0.07
N LEU A 46 12.60 -7.98 -0.79
CA LEU A 46 12.72 -9.35 -1.29
C LEU A 46 14.03 -9.96 -0.82
N THR A 47 13.95 -11.14 -0.24
CA THR A 47 15.15 -11.83 0.28
C THR A 47 15.90 -12.59 -0.81
N GLY A 48 17.22 -12.54 -0.77
CA GLY A 48 18.08 -13.25 -1.70
C GLY A 48 19.46 -13.57 -1.12
N SER A 49 20.34 -14.08 -1.97
CA SER A 49 21.71 -14.40 -1.58
C SER A 49 22.69 -14.21 -2.73
N LEU A 50 23.92 -13.81 -2.40
CA LEU A 50 25.09 -13.71 -3.27
C LEU A 50 26.22 -14.56 -2.68
N GLY A 51 26.29 -15.80 -3.09
CA GLY A 51 27.19 -16.78 -2.48
C GLY A 51 26.87 -16.93 -0.98
N ASN A 52 27.81 -16.55 -0.10
CA ASN A 52 27.64 -16.66 1.35
C ASN A 52 27.05 -15.38 1.99
N ARG A 53 26.82 -14.32 1.22
CA ARG A 53 26.23 -13.08 1.70
C ARG A 53 24.73 -13.10 1.51
N LYS A 54 23.99 -12.57 2.47
CA LYS A 54 22.59 -12.23 2.23
C LYS A 54 22.53 -10.99 1.35
N ALA A 55 21.59 -10.99 0.42
CA ALA A 55 21.43 -9.87 -0.50
C ALA A 55 19.95 -9.65 -0.71
N ASP A 56 19.40 -8.71 0.04
CA ASP A 56 17.99 -8.36 -0.04
C ASP A 56 17.81 -7.16 -0.98
N LEU A 57 16.74 -7.18 -1.75
CA LEU A 57 16.40 -6.12 -2.69
C LEU A 57 15.16 -5.37 -2.20
N LEU A 58 15.31 -4.08 -1.90
CA LEU A 58 14.20 -3.18 -1.70
C LEU A 58 13.82 -2.54 -3.04
N ILE A 59 12.55 -2.65 -3.41
CA ILE A 59 11.96 -1.90 -4.53
C ILE A 59 10.87 -1.02 -3.94
N LYS A 60 10.91 0.28 -4.20
CA LYS A 60 9.87 1.18 -3.71
C LYS A 60 9.55 2.31 -4.69
N MET A 61 8.32 2.78 -4.62
CA MET A 61 7.82 3.91 -5.39
C MET A 61 7.87 5.20 -4.57
N ILE A 62 8.29 6.29 -5.17
CA ILE A 62 8.38 7.63 -4.56
C ILE A 62 7.61 8.62 -5.44
N PRO A 63 6.58 9.30 -4.93
CA PRO A 63 6.02 9.18 -3.58
C PRO A 63 5.35 7.82 -3.35
N ALA A 64 5.09 7.50 -2.08
CA ALA A 64 4.51 6.22 -1.69
C ALA A 64 3.09 5.98 -2.25
N VAL A 65 2.33 7.01 -2.58
CA VAL A 65 1.00 6.89 -3.19
C VAL A 65 1.04 7.44 -4.60
N VAL A 66 0.80 6.58 -5.57
CA VAL A 66 0.67 6.92 -6.99
C VAL A 66 -0.65 6.35 -7.50
N THR A 67 -1.46 7.20 -8.13
CA THR A 67 -2.74 6.81 -8.70
C THR A 67 -2.84 7.26 -10.15
N THR A 68 -3.78 6.69 -10.91
CA THR A 68 -4.05 7.14 -12.27
C THR A 68 -4.36 8.64 -12.32
N GLU A 69 -5.12 9.15 -11.35
CA GLU A 69 -5.44 10.58 -11.23
C GLU A 69 -4.18 11.44 -11.03
N THR A 70 -3.26 11.01 -10.16
CA THR A 70 -2.02 11.78 -9.92
C THR A 70 -1.08 11.76 -11.13
N LEU A 71 -1.04 10.64 -11.85
CA LEU A 71 -0.26 10.52 -13.10
C LEU A 71 -0.82 11.39 -14.22
N GLU A 72 -2.15 11.42 -14.39
CA GLU A 72 -2.85 12.31 -15.33
C GLU A 72 -2.60 13.79 -15.01
N ASN A 73 -2.46 14.13 -13.72
CA ASN A 73 -2.08 15.45 -13.24
C ASN A 73 -0.56 15.75 -13.35
N GLY A 74 0.20 14.89 -14.03
CA GLY A 74 1.62 15.10 -14.33
C GLY A 74 2.61 14.64 -13.28
N GLN A 75 2.19 13.86 -12.29
CA GLN A 75 3.10 13.23 -11.34
C GLN A 75 4.07 12.29 -12.07
N LYS A 76 5.34 12.34 -11.71
CA LYS A 76 6.40 11.51 -12.26
C LYS A 76 7.03 10.70 -11.14
N PRO A 77 6.54 9.49 -10.86
CA PRO A 77 7.07 8.69 -9.78
C PRO A 77 8.50 8.22 -10.08
N ILE A 78 9.26 8.02 -9.00
CA ILE A 78 10.58 7.40 -9.04
C ILE A 78 10.42 5.99 -8.48
N ILE A 79 11.01 5.00 -9.15
CA ILE A 79 11.21 3.68 -8.60
C ILE A 79 12.65 3.58 -8.12
N GLU A 80 12.84 3.28 -6.85
CA GLU A 80 14.13 3.06 -6.22
C GLU A 80 14.36 1.54 -6.08
N PHE A 81 15.55 1.09 -6.48
CA PHE A 81 16.05 -0.26 -6.33
C PHE A 81 17.31 -0.21 -5.46
N ARG A 82 17.26 -0.79 -4.28
CA ARG A 82 18.39 -0.84 -3.37
C ARG A 82 18.73 -2.29 -3.03
N LEU A 83 19.91 -2.75 -3.49
CA LEU A 83 20.46 -4.03 -3.08
C LEU A 83 21.34 -3.86 -1.86
N PHE A 84 21.08 -4.62 -0.79
CA PHE A 84 21.79 -4.46 0.48
C PHE A 84 22.00 -5.79 1.21
N ASP A 85 23.03 -5.84 2.06
CA ASP A 85 23.25 -6.97 2.98
C ASP A 85 22.31 -6.83 4.18
N SER A 86 21.34 -7.73 4.33
CA SER A 86 20.35 -7.66 5.41
C SER A 86 20.92 -7.88 6.81
N ASN A 87 22.15 -8.42 6.95
CA ASN A 87 22.79 -8.54 8.26
C ASN A 87 23.38 -7.20 8.73
N THR A 88 23.84 -6.36 7.80
CA THR A 88 24.54 -5.11 8.09
C THR A 88 23.74 -3.87 7.70
N ASN A 89 22.68 -4.05 6.90
CA ASN A 89 21.90 -2.99 6.25
C ASN A 89 22.74 -2.05 5.36
N GLN A 90 23.91 -2.50 4.90
CA GLN A 90 24.75 -1.74 3.99
C GLN A 90 24.43 -2.08 2.53
N SER A 91 24.26 -1.05 1.70
CA SER A 91 24.08 -1.26 0.26
C SER A 91 25.34 -1.86 -0.36
N PHE A 92 25.13 -2.76 -1.33
CA PHE A 92 26.23 -3.22 -2.19
C PHE A 92 26.61 -2.10 -3.15
N SER A 93 27.87 -2.07 -3.57
CA SER A 93 28.36 -1.10 -4.55
C SER A 93 28.49 -1.73 -5.94
N HIS A 94 28.59 -0.91 -6.99
CA HIS A 94 28.83 -1.33 -8.37
C HIS A 94 27.84 -2.41 -8.83
N VAL A 95 26.53 -2.13 -8.63
CA VAL A 95 25.46 -3.08 -8.94
C VAL A 95 24.92 -2.83 -10.34
N THR A 96 24.88 -3.87 -11.16
CA THR A 96 24.16 -3.84 -12.44
C THR A 96 22.88 -4.65 -12.32
N TYR A 97 21.75 -3.98 -12.56
CA TYR A 97 20.41 -4.51 -12.55
C TYR A 97 19.94 -4.76 -13.99
N TYR A 98 19.53 -5.97 -14.33
CA TYR A 98 18.71 -6.23 -15.51
C TYR A 98 17.25 -6.24 -15.07
N ILE A 99 16.50 -5.25 -15.52
CA ILE A 99 15.12 -5.01 -15.07
C ILE A 99 14.17 -5.29 -16.24
N ILE A 100 13.16 -6.10 -15.97
CA ILE A 100 12.01 -6.30 -16.84
C ILE A 100 10.79 -5.74 -16.14
N LEU A 101 9.99 -4.92 -16.82
CA LEU A 101 8.68 -4.45 -16.35
C LEU A 101 7.59 -5.05 -17.23
N GLU A 102 6.60 -5.64 -16.57
CA GLU A 102 5.42 -6.22 -17.22
C GLU A 102 4.12 -5.65 -16.63
N LYS A 103 3.06 -5.68 -17.43
CA LYS A 103 1.68 -5.39 -17.02
C LYS A 103 0.75 -6.38 -17.71
N ASP A 104 -0.09 -7.06 -16.92
CA ASP A 104 -1.06 -8.05 -17.42
C ASP A 104 -0.42 -9.13 -18.32
N GLY A 105 0.80 -9.60 -17.94
CA GLY A 105 1.58 -10.58 -18.68
C GLY A 105 2.23 -10.04 -19.96
N LYS A 106 2.11 -8.76 -20.22
CA LYS A 106 2.74 -8.07 -21.34
C LYS A 106 4.01 -7.36 -20.86
N LYS A 107 5.15 -7.67 -21.49
CA LYS A 107 6.39 -6.92 -21.29
C LYS A 107 6.26 -5.51 -21.83
N LEU A 108 6.47 -4.52 -20.96
CA LEU A 108 6.49 -3.10 -21.31
C LEU A 108 7.89 -2.68 -21.76
N PHE A 109 8.90 -2.96 -20.95
CA PHE A 109 10.30 -2.76 -21.31
C PHE A 109 11.20 -3.73 -20.60
N TYR A 110 12.46 -3.79 -21.05
CA TYR A 110 13.59 -4.39 -20.34
C TYR A 110 14.86 -3.65 -20.72
N ASP A 111 15.77 -3.47 -19.76
CA ASP A 111 17.10 -2.89 -20.00
C ASP A 111 18.04 -3.13 -18.81
N MET A 112 19.30 -2.75 -18.98
CA MET A 112 20.33 -2.84 -17.96
C MET A 112 20.67 -1.47 -17.39
N PHE A 113 20.66 -1.39 -16.07
CA PHE A 113 20.93 -0.18 -15.29
C PHE A 113 22.06 -0.44 -14.31
N HIS A 114 22.96 0.51 -14.19
CA HIS A 114 24.10 0.43 -13.29
C HIS A 114 24.07 1.55 -12.26
N ASP A 115 24.41 1.21 -11.04
CA ASP A 115 24.57 2.18 -9.94
C ASP A 115 25.83 1.85 -9.15
N HIS A 116 26.63 2.89 -8.83
CA HIS A 116 27.89 2.71 -8.10
C HIS A 116 27.68 2.55 -6.59
N ASP A 117 26.60 3.10 -6.05
CA ASP A 117 26.31 3.15 -4.61
C ASP A 117 25.27 2.11 -4.18
N GLY A 118 24.69 1.35 -5.13
CA GLY A 118 23.66 0.32 -4.89
C GLY A 118 22.27 0.89 -4.62
N ASP A 119 22.01 2.16 -4.99
CA ASP A 119 20.74 2.88 -4.82
C ASP A 119 20.27 3.46 -6.15
N LEU A 120 19.88 2.58 -7.07
CA LEU A 120 19.42 2.95 -8.41
C LEU A 120 18.06 3.64 -8.34
N LYS A 121 17.96 4.82 -8.97
CA LYS A 121 16.68 5.53 -9.14
C LYS A 121 16.30 5.67 -10.60
N ILE A 122 15.07 5.28 -10.91
CA ILE A 122 14.48 5.38 -12.25
C ILE A 122 13.22 6.25 -12.16
N GLN A 123 13.22 7.39 -12.85
CA GLN A 123 12.05 8.26 -12.96
C GLN A 123 11.15 7.75 -14.09
N MET A 124 9.88 7.53 -13.78
CA MET A 124 8.86 7.15 -14.74
C MET A 124 8.12 8.39 -15.24
N ASN A 125 8.08 8.57 -16.57
CA ASN A 125 7.38 9.67 -17.25
C ASN A 125 6.26 9.09 -18.14
N PRO A 126 5.08 8.79 -17.58
CA PRO A 126 3.96 8.23 -18.34
C PRO A 126 3.56 9.14 -19.49
N ASN A 127 3.43 8.56 -20.68
CA ASN A 127 2.97 9.26 -21.87
C ASN A 127 2.30 8.25 -22.82
N SER A 128 1.06 8.51 -23.22
CA SER A 128 0.30 7.62 -24.09
C SER A 128 0.78 7.60 -25.54
N SER A 129 1.65 8.53 -25.94
CA SER A 129 2.17 8.64 -27.30
C SER A 129 3.57 8.06 -27.45
N GLY A 130 3.84 7.48 -28.62
CA GLY A 130 5.16 7.03 -29.01
C GLY A 130 5.58 5.65 -28.44
N ASN A 131 6.86 5.36 -28.60
CA ASN A 131 7.50 4.17 -28.06
C ASN A 131 8.14 4.49 -26.69
N ILE A 132 8.41 3.46 -25.91
CA ILE A 132 9.20 3.63 -24.69
C ILE A 132 10.61 4.07 -25.07
N SER A 133 11.08 5.11 -24.40
CA SER A 133 12.44 5.65 -24.54
C SER A 133 13.08 5.82 -23.18
N ILE A 134 14.39 5.55 -23.12
CA ILE A 134 15.19 5.70 -21.91
C ILE A 134 16.19 6.82 -22.15
N THR A 135 16.34 7.72 -21.19
CA THR A 135 17.28 8.84 -21.23
C THR A 135 18.06 8.93 -19.93
N GLY A 136 19.34 9.20 -20.05
CA GLY A 136 20.26 9.26 -18.90
C GLY A 136 21.70 9.20 -19.39
N ASP A 137 22.63 9.10 -18.44
CA ASP A 137 24.02 8.84 -18.76
C ASP A 137 24.21 7.35 -19.08
N LYS A 138 25.20 7.02 -19.89
CA LYS A 138 25.58 5.65 -20.23
C LYS A 138 27.05 5.39 -19.97
N THR A 139 27.39 4.16 -19.59
CA THR A 139 28.80 3.74 -19.57
C THR A 139 29.34 3.65 -20.99
N PRO A 140 30.54 4.17 -21.27
CA PRO A 140 31.08 4.18 -22.65
C PRO A 140 31.36 2.81 -23.23
N ILE A 141 31.62 1.81 -22.37
CA ILE A 141 32.11 0.48 -22.81
C ILE A 141 30.97 -0.54 -22.84
N LEU A 142 30.07 -0.54 -21.85
CA LEU A 142 29.06 -1.57 -21.68
C LEU A 142 27.65 -1.12 -22.12
N ASP A 143 27.52 0.11 -22.57
CA ASP A 143 26.24 0.75 -22.98
C ASP A 143 25.13 0.65 -21.92
N LEU A 144 25.51 0.61 -20.64
CA LEU A 144 24.59 0.52 -19.49
C LEU A 144 24.10 1.92 -19.11
N TRP A 145 22.84 2.05 -18.74
CA TRP A 145 22.29 3.26 -18.17
C TRP A 145 22.78 3.47 -16.74
N ILE A 146 23.36 4.63 -16.45
CA ILE A 146 23.83 4.97 -15.11
C ILE A 146 22.77 5.79 -14.40
N GLY A 147 22.24 5.26 -13.29
CA GLY A 147 21.34 5.95 -12.38
C GLY A 147 22.02 6.16 -11.03
N THR A 148 21.81 7.30 -10.42
CA THR A 148 22.31 7.61 -9.07
C THR A 148 21.16 8.16 -8.23
N SER A 149 21.37 8.24 -6.91
CA SER A 149 20.40 8.82 -5.98
C SER A 149 20.05 10.29 -6.31
N THR A 150 20.97 11.02 -6.94
CA THR A 150 20.80 12.44 -7.31
C THR A 150 20.48 12.68 -8.78
N LYS A 151 20.76 11.71 -9.65
CA LYS A 151 20.53 11.80 -11.09
C LYS A 151 19.87 10.51 -11.59
N PRO A 152 18.54 10.40 -11.48
CA PRO A 152 17.82 9.23 -11.93
C PRO A 152 17.89 9.07 -13.45
N VAL A 153 17.87 7.83 -13.93
CA VAL A 153 17.55 7.52 -15.33
C VAL A 153 16.07 7.80 -15.54
N ALA A 154 15.68 8.35 -16.69
CA ALA A 154 14.28 8.60 -17.00
C ALA A 154 13.78 7.64 -18.08
N ILE A 155 12.62 7.01 -17.82
CA ILE A 155 11.89 6.19 -18.79
C ILE A 155 10.61 6.90 -19.15
N SER A 156 10.41 7.17 -20.44
CA SER A 156 9.24 7.87 -20.98
C SER A 156 8.51 7.02 -21.99
N GLY A 157 7.17 7.08 -22.01
CA GLY A 157 6.36 6.34 -22.96
C GLY A 157 5.12 5.72 -22.35
N PRO A 158 4.51 4.71 -23.00
CA PRO A 158 3.27 4.07 -22.57
C PRO A 158 3.50 3.10 -21.39
N ILE A 159 3.98 3.66 -20.26
CA ILE A 159 4.18 3.00 -18.97
C ILE A 159 3.28 3.65 -17.93
N PHE A 160 2.80 2.91 -16.95
CA PHE A 160 1.94 3.39 -15.87
C PHE A 160 0.67 4.14 -16.34
N LEU A 161 0.11 3.74 -17.51
CA LEU A 161 -1.07 4.37 -18.07
C LEU A 161 -2.39 3.88 -17.44
N SER A 162 -2.36 2.85 -16.64
CA SER A 162 -3.53 2.28 -15.96
C SER A 162 -3.17 1.92 -14.53
N GLY A 163 -4.18 1.84 -13.68
CA GLY A 163 -4.02 1.31 -12.32
C GLY A 163 -3.82 -0.21 -12.30
N GLY A 164 -3.59 -0.74 -11.10
CA GLY A 164 -3.37 -2.15 -10.83
C GLY A 164 -1.90 -2.52 -10.67
N LEU A 165 -1.62 -3.82 -10.68
CA LEU A 165 -0.30 -4.38 -10.40
C LEU A 165 0.65 -4.28 -11.59
N TYR A 166 1.88 -3.88 -11.32
CA TYR A 166 3.02 -3.87 -12.24
C TYR A 166 4.08 -4.84 -11.73
N HIS A 167 4.53 -5.74 -12.61
CA HIS A 167 5.45 -6.82 -12.29
C HIS A 167 6.87 -6.44 -12.66
N PHE A 168 7.75 -6.40 -11.68
CA PHE A 168 9.18 -6.16 -11.83
C PHE A 168 9.94 -7.48 -11.65
N ILE A 169 10.66 -7.91 -12.67
CA ILE A 169 11.63 -9.00 -12.58
C ILE A 169 13.02 -8.37 -12.63
N VAL A 170 13.76 -8.52 -11.54
CA VAL A 170 15.08 -7.89 -11.38
C VAL A 170 16.14 -8.96 -11.21
N ARG A 171 17.08 -9.03 -12.16
CA ARG A 171 18.24 -9.90 -12.07
C ARG A 171 19.49 -9.07 -11.82
N ILE A 172 20.28 -9.47 -10.85
CA ILE A 172 21.57 -8.83 -10.56
C ILE A 172 22.65 -9.42 -11.48
N GLN A 173 23.33 -8.56 -12.22
CA GLN A 173 24.36 -8.97 -13.18
C GLN A 173 25.78 -8.82 -12.63
N THR A 174 26.05 -7.72 -11.88
CA THR A 174 27.33 -7.47 -11.22
C THR A 174 27.10 -6.96 -9.81
N VAL A 175 28.05 -7.20 -8.92
CA VAL A 175 28.12 -6.63 -7.56
C VAL A 175 29.58 -6.43 -7.20
N ASP A 176 29.91 -5.32 -6.53
CA ASP A 176 31.28 -4.94 -6.12
C ASP A 176 32.27 -4.79 -7.29
N SER A 177 31.78 -4.76 -8.52
CA SER A 177 32.60 -4.64 -9.73
C SER A 177 31.77 -4.20 -10.94
N ASP A 178 32.28 -3.29 -11.75
CA ASP A 178 31.62 -2.82 -12.99
C ASP A 178 31.63 -3.88 -14.09
N THR A 179 32.55 -4.84 -14.06
CA THR A 179 32.83 -5.74 -15.17
C THR A 179 32.76 -7.23 -14.85
N ALA A 180 32.77 -7.60 -13.56
CA ALA A 180 32.71 -9.00 -13.15
C ALA A 180 31.25 -9.50 -13.17
N ILE A 181 30.84 -10.07 -14.31
CA ILE A 181 29.48 -10.62 -14.48
C ILE A 181 29.33 -11.87 -13.62
N LEU A 182 28.25 -11.91 -12.84
CA LEU A 182 27.89 -13.08 -12.04
C LEU A 182 27.48 -14.25 -12.95
N PRO A 183 27.98 -15.49 -12.68
CA PRO A 183 27.47 -16.67 -13.36
C PRO A 183 25.95 -16.82 -13.19
N ASP A 184 25.27 -17.39 -14.17
CA ASP A 184 23.81 -17.53 -14.18
C ASP A 184 23.23 -18.19 -12.93
N ASN A 185 23.93 -19.19 -12.39
CA ASN A 185 23.54 -19.91 -11.18
C ASN A 185 23.86 -19.18 -9.86
N GLN A 186 24.51 -18.01 -9.94
CA GLN A 186 24.86 -17.17 -8.77
C GLN A 186 24.18 -15.80 -8.83
N ALA A 187 23.63 -15.42 -9.97
CA ALA A 187 22.92 -14.17 -10.17
C ALA A 187 21.51 -14.27 -9.55
N PRO A 188 21.22 -13.58 -8.43
CA PRO A 188 19.90 -13.63 -7.84
C PRO A 188 18.88 -12.95 -8.74
N ILE A 189 17.66 -13.52 -8.74
CA ILE A 189 16.50 -12.98 -9.44
C ILE A 189 15.44 -12.67 -8.39
N TYR A 190 14.90 -11.47 -8.44
CA TYR A 190 13.85 -10.99 -7.58
C TYR A 190 12.59 -10.76 -8.40
N ASP A 191 11.47 -11.15 -7.85
CA ASP A 191 10.15 -11.04 -8.46
C ASP A 191 9.27 -10.17 -7.57
N SER A 192 8.89 -8.98 -8.05
CA SER A 192 8.23 -7.94 -7.27
C SER A 192 7.01 -7.38 -7.98
N TRP A 193 6.04 -6.98 -7.19
CA TRP A 193 4.81 -6.37 -7.67
C TRP A 193 4.57 -5.04 -6.97
N LEU A 194 4.52 -3.94 -7.72
CA LEU A 194 4.10 -2.64 -7.22
C LEU A 194 2.77 -2.24 -7.83
N SER A 195 1.95 -1.50 -7.09
CA SER A 195 0.63 -1.07 -7.55
C SER A 195 0.56 0.42 -7.85
N ILE A 196 -0.20 0.72 -8.90
CA ILE A 196 -0.72 2.07 -9.17
C ILE A 196 -2.20 2.05 -8.82
N GLY A 197 -2.65 2.97 -7.95
CA GLY A 197 -4.06 3.07 -7.59
C GLY A 197 -4.92 3.45 -8.79
N ASN A 198 -5.94 2.65 -9.10
CA ASN A 198 -6.91 2.97 -10.12
C ASN A 198 -8.01 3.82 -9.50
N THR A 199 -8.09 5.10 -9.85
CA THR A 199 -9.08 6.04 -9.31
C THR A 199 -10.35 6.01 -10.15
N GLU A 200 -11.48 5.81 -9.48
CA GLU A 200 -12.81 5.87 -10.07
C GLU A 200 -13.71 6.84 -9.28
N ASN A 201 -14.40 7.73 -10.00
CA ASN A 201 -15.36 8.65 -9.44
C ASN A 201 -16.77 8.14 -9.75
N GLN A 202 -17.58 7.97 -8.72
CA GLN A 202 -18.92 7.43 -8.79
C GLN A 202 -19.92 8.38 -8.12
N GLN A 203 -21.21 8.26 -8.47
CA GLN A 203 -22.29 9.00 -7.81
C GLN A 203 -23.21 7.98 -7.15
N ILE A 204 -23.59 8.24 -5.91
CA ILE A 204 -24.62 7.47 -5.20
C ILE A 204 -25.79 8.38 -4.82
N ASP A 205 -27.00 7.85 -4.90
CA ASP A 205 -28.19 8.53 -4.39
C ASP A 205 -28.41 8.14 -2.93
N VAL A 206 -28.33 9.12 -2.04
CA VAL A 206 -28.59 8.95 -0.62
C VAL A 206 -29.73 9.88 -0.23
N ASP A 207 -30.91 9.33 0.03
CA ASP A 207 -32.13 10.08 0.37
C ASP A 207 -32.51 11.16 -0.67
N GLY A 208 -32.38 10.82 -1.97
CA GLY A 208 -32.68 11.74 -3.09
C GLY A 208 -31.61 12.82 -3.31
N LYS A 209 -30.42 12.66 -2.74
CA LYS A 209 -29.28 13.56 -2.96
C LYS A 209 -28.14 12.77 -3.59
N GLU A 210 -27.62 13.30 -4.70
CA GLU A 210 -26.40 12.76 -5.30
C GLU A 210 -25.18 13.07 -4.42
N VAL A 211 -24.46 12.04 -4.02
CA VAL A 211 -23.22 12.11 -3.24
C VAL A 211 -22.09 11.58 -4.10
N PRO A 212 -21.09 12.41 -4.46
CA PRO A 212 -19.93 11.94 -5.17
C PRO A 212 -19.05 11.11 -4.22
N ILE A 213 -18.63 9.93 -4.66
CA ILE A 213 -17.63 9.12 -3.97
C ILE A 213 -16.46 8.85 -4.89
N LYS A 214 -15.26 8.76 -4.30
CA LYS A 214 -14.05 8.37 -5.03
C LYS A 214 -13.59 7.02 -4.49
N ILE A 215 -13.37 6.06 -5.38
CA ILE A 215 -12.83 4.75 -5.04
C ILE A 215 -11.44 4.64 -5.66
N ILE A 216 -10.47 4.17 -4.88
CA ILE A 216 -9.11 3.88 -5.34
C ILE A 216 -8.87 2.40 -5.09
N SER A 217 -8.70 1.64 -6.16
CA SER A 217 -8.32 0.23 -6.10
C SER A 217 -6.84 0.07 -6.41
N TYR A 218 -6.11 -0.55 -5.50
CA TYR A 218 -4.66 -0.78 -5.65
C TYR A 218 -4.32 -2.15 -6.23
N TYR A 219 -5.32 -2.99 -6.50
CA TYR A 219 -5.10 -4.33 -7.04
C TYR A 219 -5.46 -4.43 -8.53
N ASP A 220 -6.69 -4.09 -8.89
CA ASP A 220 -7.16 -4.12 -10.29
C ASP A 220 -8.29 -3.11 -10.49
N LYS A 221 -8.74 -2.94 -11.72
CA LYS A 221 -9.85 -2.04 -12.06
C LYS A 221 -11.17 -2.59 -11.57
N LEU A 222 -11.97 -1.73 -10.92
CA LEU A 222 -13.31 -2.09 -10.45
C LEU A 222 -14.29 -2.27 -11.63
N LYS A 223 -15.32 -3.08 -11.41
CA LYS A 223 -16.42 -3.36 -12.32
C LYS A 223 -17.74 -3.35 -11.56
N ASP A 224 -18.81 -3.21 -12.30
CA ASP A 224 -20.19 -3.41 -11.81
C ASP A 224 -20.50 -2.67 -10.51
N PHE A 225 -20.05 -1.40 -10.44
CA PHE A 225 -20.32 -0.55 -9.28
C PHE A 225 -21.82 -0.28 -9.16
N GLY A 226 -22.35 -0.38 -7.95
CA GLY A 226 -23.73 -0.09 -7.62
C GLY A 226 -23.91 0.35 -6.18
N PHE A 227 -24.99 1.10 -5.93
CA PHE A 227 -25.43 1.49 -4.59
C PHE A 227 -26.87 1.05 -4.35
N ASP A 228 -27.05 0.23 -3.32
CA ASP A 228 -28.38 -0.20 -2.85
C ASP A 228 -28.86 0.79 -1.79
N THR A 229 -29.73 1.73 -2.21
CA THR A 229 -30.27 2.81 -1.38
C THR A 229 -31.11 2.26 -0.19
N LYS A 230 -31.81 1.13 -0.38
CA LYS A 230 -32.65 0.53 0.66
C LYS A 230 -31.83 -0.04 1.81
N ASN A 231 -30.70 -0.66 1.49
CA ASN A 231 -29.82 -1.31 2.46
C ASN A 231 -28.58 -0.46 2.78
N MET A 232 -28.47 0.71 2.17
CA MET A 232 -27.30 1.60 2.29
C MET A 232 -25.98 0.85 2.02
N GLN A 233 -25.92 0.14 0.90
CA GLN A 233 -24.79 -0.74 0.56
C GLN A 233 -24.11 -0.30 -0.71
N LEU A 234 -22.81 -0.11 -0.65
CA LEU A 234 -21.93 -0.05 -1.83
C LEU A 234 -21.63 -1.49 -2.28
N LYS A 235 -21.71 -1.73 -3.57
CA LYS A 235 -21.35 -3.00 -4.21
C LYS A 235 -20.44 -2.73 -5.38
N PHE A 236 -19.39 -3.51 -5.52
CA PHE A 236 -18.51 -3.47 -6.68
C PHE A 236 -17.76 -4.79 -6.83
N ASP A 237 -17.40 -5.09 -8.05
CA ASP A 237 -16.65 -6.26 -8.42
C ASP A 237 -15.24 -5.87 -8.84
N MET A 238 -14.27 -6.76 -8.58
CA MET A 238 -12.89 -6.62 -9.02
C MET A 238 -12.39 -7.96 -9.58
N PRO A 239 -11.69 -8.01 -10.72
CA PRO A 239 -11.01 -9.20 -11.19
C PRO A 239 -10.00 -9.69 -10.15
N PHE A 240 -10.03 -11.00 -9.84
CA PHE A 240 -9.10 -11.58 -8.87
C PHE A 240 -8.73 -13.02 -9.23
N ASN A 241 -7.44 -13.31 -9.16
CA ASN A 241 -6.92 -14.66 -9.40
C ASN A 241 -6.83 -15.44 -8.09
N TRP A 242 -7.79 -16.32 -7.85
CA TRP A 242 -7.88 -17.18 -6.67
C TRP A 242 -6.99 -18.44 -6.72
N ASN A 243 -5.98 -18.50 -7.59
CA ASN A 243 -5.07 -19.64 -7.59
C ASN A 243 -4.39 -19.80 -6.22
N LEU A 244 -4.72 -20.87 -5.48
CA LEU A 244 -4.24 -21.08 -4.11
C LEU A 244 -2.72 -21.17 -4.03
N SER A 245 -2.08 -21.85 -4.99
CA SER A 245 -0.61 -21.92 -5.02
C SER A 245 0.03 -20.54 -5.18
N ARG A 246 -0.59 -19.64 -5.97
CA ARG A 246 -0.17 -18.24 -6.07
C ARG A 246 -0.36 -17.51 -4.74
N LEU A 247 -1.52 -17.68 -4.10
CA LEU A 247 -1.81 -17.06 -2.80
C LEU A 247 -0.87 -17.54 -1.69
N GLU A 248 -0.46 -18.82 -1.73
CA GLU A 248 0.49 -19.38 -0.76
C GLU A 248 1.92 -18.87 -0.93
N ASN A 249 2.35 -18.60 -2.17
CA ASN A 249 3.74 -18.30 -2.49
C ASN A 249 4.03 -16.82 -2.75
N ALA A 250 3.05 -16.03 -3.18
CA ALA A 250 3.22 -14.59 -3.38
C ALA A 250 2.78 -13.79 -2.15
N ASN A 251 3.36 -12.60 -1.98
CA ASN A 251 3.00 -11.68 -0.90
C ASN A 251 1.88 -10.74 -1.36
N ILE A 252 0.66 -11.29 -1.51
CA ILE A 252 -0.49 -10.58 -2.08
C ILE A 252 -1.23 -9.77 -1.01
N PHE A 253 -1.59 -8.55 -1.39
CA PHE A 253 -2.38 -7.63 -0.58
C PHE A 253 -3.43 -6.94 -1.45
N VAL A 254 -4.71 -7.01 -1.06
CA VAL A 254 -5.79 -6.27 -1.70
C VAL A 254 -6.14 -5.08 -0.84
N HIS A 255 -6.11 -3.89 -1.43
CA HIS A 255 -6.43 -2.64 -0.75
C HIS A 255 -7.35 -1.79 -1.61
N GLU A 256 -8.49 -1.42 -1.03
CA GLU A 256 -9.48 -0.52 -1.60
C GLU A 256 -9.68 0.65 -0.67
N GLU A 257 -9.72 1.87 -1.20
CA GLU A 257 -10.07 3.08 -0.48
C GLU A 257 -11.36 3.68 -1.03
N ILE A 258 -12.35 3.90 -0.19
CA ILE A 258 -13.61 4.54 -0.55
C ILE A 258 -13.69 5.87 0.18
N ASN A 259 -13.56 6.96 -0.57
CA ASN A 259 -13.63 8.32 -0.05
C ASN A 259 -15.08 8.84 -0.14
N VAL A 260 -15.66 9.15 1.00
CA VAL A 260 -17.05 9.61 1.15
C VAL A 260 -17.05 11.02 1.72
N PRO A 261 -17.51 12.05 0.99
CA PRO A 261 -17.52 13.43 1.50
C PRO A 261 -18.44 13.60 2.71
N LYS A 262 -18.10 14.50 3.61
CA LYS A 262 -18.88 14.89 4.81
C LYS A 262 -19.59 16.22 4.59
N PRO A 263 -20.78 16.43 5.19
CA PRO A 263 -21.66 15.46 5.83
C PRO A 263 -22.56 14.75 4.80
N ASN A 264 -22.80 13.46 4.97
CA ASN A 264 -23.81 12.74 4.17
C ASN A 264 -24.44 11.60 5.00
N ALA A 265 -25.56 11.06 4.54
CA ALA A 265 -26.27 10.02 5.26
C ALA A 265 -25.56 8.64 5.20
N PHE A 266 -24.59 8.45 4.31
CA PHE A 266 -23.75 7.25 4.26
C PHE A 266 -22.64 7.27 5.33
N THR A 267 -22.42 8.40 6.01
CA THR A 267 -21.43 8.51 7.10
C THR A 267 -21.88 7.71 8.32
N ALA A 268 -21.08 6.70 8.69
CA ALA A 268 -21.39 5.82 9.83
C ALA A 268 -20.81 6.34 11.14
N LYS A 269 -21.62 6.40 12.21
CA LYS A 269 -21.12 6.67 13.58
C LYS A 269 -20.45 5.45 14.21
N GLY A 270 -20.77 4.23 13.77
CA GLY A 270 -20.30 2.96 14.31
C GLY A 270 -19.23 2.28 13.45
N GLY A 271 -18.73 2.92 12.39
CA GLY A 271 -17.83 2.30 11.42
C GLY A 271 -18.58 1.60 10.29
N TYR A 272 -17.88 0.75 9.56
CA TYR A 272 -18.42 0.02 8.42
C TYR A 272 -18.24 -1.47 8.57
N THR A 273 -19.10 -2.24 7.91
CA THR A 273 -18.97 -3.69 7.76
C THR A 273 -18.80 -4.02 6.29
N GLY A 274 -18.18 -5.15 6.00
CA GLY A 274 -17.99 -5.58 4.63
C GLY A 274 -18.11 -7.10 4.43
N THR A 275 -18.40 -7.49 3.20
CA THR A 275 -18.30 -8.87 2.74
C THR A 275 -17.54 -8.96 1.43
N VAL A 276 -16.87 -10.08 1.19
CA VAL A 276 -16.35 -10.47 -0.12
C VAL A 276 -16.96 -11.83 -0.49
N ASN A 277 -17.55 -11.90 -1.67
CA ASN A 277 -18.27 -13.10 -2.13
C ASN A 277 -19.25 -13.66 -1.07
N GLY A 278 -19.90 -12.75 -0.31
CA GLY A 278 -20.82 -13.09 0.78
C GLY A 278 -20.16 -13.43 2.13
N VAL A 279 -18.84 -13.65 2.17
CA VAL A 279 -18.10 -13.94 3.42
C VAL A 279 -17.77 -12.64 4.15
N ASN A 280 -17.98 -12.63 5.47
CA ASN A 280 -17.76 -11.44 6.31
C ASN A 280 -16.27 -11.09 6.42
N ILE A 281 -15.93 -9.85 6.06
CA ILE A 281 -14.59 -9.27 6.17
C ILE A 281 -14.58 -8.02 7.06
N SER A 282 -15.55 -7.83 7.94
CA SER A 282 -15.70 -6.57 8.71
C SER A 282 -14.47 -6.21 9.55
N LYS A 283 -13.68 -7.20 9.99
CA LYS A 283 -12.38 -6.96 10.66
C LYS A 283 -11.33 -6.29 9.76
N ASN A 284 -11.52 -6.37 8.45
CA ASN A 284 -10.64 -5.83 7.43
C ASN A 284 -11.14 -4.48 6.88
N VAL A 285 -12.26 -3.98 7.40
CA VAL A 285 -12.84 -2.70 7.00
C VAL A 285 -12.54 -1.66 8.10
N MET A 286 -11.75 -0.66 7.75
CA MET A 286 -11.31 0.38 8.68
C MET A 286 -11.81 1.74 8.22
N LEU A 287 -12.22 2.57 9.18
CA LEU A 287 -12.62 3.95 8.93
C LEU A 287 -11.51 4.89 9.37
N ASP A 288 -10.98 5.68 8.44
CA ASP A 288 -10.20 6.88 8.73
C ASP A 288 -11.11 8.12 8.62
N ASN A 289 -11.38 8.73 9.74
CA ASN A 289 -12.21 9.94 9.86
C ASN A 289 -11.38 11.18 10.26
N SER A 290 -10.06 11.11 10.19
CA SER A 290 -9.14 12.20 10.53
C SER A 290 -9.33 13.44 9.65
N ASN A 291 -9.79 13.26 8.40
CA ASN A 291 -10.10 14.34 7.48
C ASN A 291 -11.48 14.94 7.80
N SER A 292 -11.53 16.27 8.00
CA SER A 292 -12.79 16.98 8.29
C SER A 292 -13.77 17.05 7.10
N LYS A 293 -13.28 16.82 5.86
CA LYS A 293 -14.08 16.94 4.63
C LYS A 293 -14.59 15.60 4.09
N ALA A 294 -13.94 14.50 4.44
CA ALA A 294 -14.30 13.17 3.96
C ALA A 294 -13.98 12.09 4.99
N ASP A 295 -14.75 11.00 4.97
CA ASP A 295 -14.38 9.73 5.56
C ASP A 295 -13.67 8.89 4.51
N VAL A 296 -12.61 8.15 4.89
CA VAL A 296 -11.96 7.17 4.04
C VAL A 296 -12.19 5.79 4.63
N ILE A 297 -12.84 4.94 3.87
CA ILE A 297 -13.08 3.55 4.25
C ILE A 297 -12.02 2.71 3.56
N HIS A 298 -11.15 2.08 4.34
CA HIS A 298 -10.14 1.15 3.84
C HIS A 298 -10.68 -0.28 3.95
N VAL A 299 -10.58 -1.03 2.87
CA VAL A 299 -10.75 -2.49 2.86
C VAL A 299 -9.38 -3.10 2.61
N MET A 300 -8.83 -3.80 3.60
CA MET A 300 -7.48 -4.33 3.56
C MET A 300 -7.45 -5.83 3.79
N LEU A 301 -7.08 -6.59 2.77
CA LEU A 301 -7.04 -8.04 2.79
C LEU A 301 -5.60 -8.54 2.55
N PRO A 302 -4.83 -8.75 3.62
CA PRO A 302 -3.50 -9.35 3.52
C PRO A 302 -3.60 -10.84 3.13
N LYS A 303 -2.50 -11.39 2.66
CA LYS A 303 -2.36 -12.79 2.21
C LYS A 303 -3.08 -13.82 3.09
N ASN A 304 -2.88 -13.76 4.41
CA ASN A 304 -3.48 -14.73 5.32
C ASN A 304 -5.01 -14.61 5.38
N ASP A 305 -5.54 -13.41 5.25
CA ASP A 305 -6.98 -13.18 5.18
C ASP A 305 -7.55 -13.62 3.83
N LEU A 306 -6.80 -13.44 2.73
CA LEU A 306 -7.19 -13.96 1.40
C LEU A 306 -7.23 -15.48 1.38
N LEU A 307 -6.28 -16.18 1.98
CA LEU A 307 -6.29 -17.64 2.12
C LEU A 307 -7.48 -18.11 2.97
N THR A 308 -7.73 -17.46 4.11
CA THR A 308 -8.87 -17.76 4.98
C THR A 308 -10.19 -17.53 4.24
N LEU A 309 -10.29 -16.47 3.46
CA LEU A 309 -11.45 -16.13 2.66
C LEU A 309 -11.71 -17.18 1.57
N ALA A 310 -10.66 -17.60 0.85
CA ALA A 310 -10.75 -18.65 -0.16
C ALA A 310 -11.26 -19.97 0.46
N ASP A 311 -10.71 -20.38 1.60
CA ASP A 311 -11.14 -21.57 2.34
C ASP A 311 -12.61 -21.48 2.77
N GLN A 312 -13.07 -20.31 3.22
CA GLN A 312 -14.46 -20.14 3.63
C GLN A 312 -15.42 -20.19 2.44
N ILE A 313 -15.09 -19.54 1.32
CA ILE A 313 -15.88 -19.60 0.08
C ILE A 313 -16.05 -21.05 -0.39
N ILE A 314 -14.99 -21.86 -0.35
CA ILE A 314 -15.02 -23.27 -0.71
C ILE A 314 -15.89 -24.08 0.28
N LYS A 315 -15.75 -23.86 1.59
CA LYS A 315 -16.54 -24.51 2.63
C LYS A 315 -18.03 -24.20 2.50
N ASP A 316 -18.39 -23.00 2.07
CA ASP A 316 -19.77 -22.59 1.82
C ASP A 316 -20.32 -23.16 0.49
N GLY A 317 -19.56 -24.03 -0.19
CA GLY A 317 -19.93 -24.70 -1.42
C GLY A 317 -19.92 -23.82 -2.66
N GLN A 318 -19.26 -22.66 -2.59
CA GLN A 318 -19.11 -21.74 -3.70
C GLN A 318 -17.82 -22.03 -4.47
N ALA A 319 -17.85 -21.81 -5.78
CA ALA A 319 -16.66 -21.87 -6.61
C ALA A 319 -15.86 -20.56 -6.49
N LEU A 320 -14.53 -20.68 -6.46
CA LEU A 320 -13.65 -19.52 -6.61
C LEU A 320 -13.77 -19.02 -8.05
N SER A 321 -14.54 -17.95 -8.24
CA SER A 321 -14.70 -17.26 -9.53
C SER A 321 -13.48 -16.38 -9.81
N GLY A 322 -13.30 -15.94 -11.07
CA GLY A 322 -12.26 -14.93 -11.41
C GLY A 322 -12.59 -13.52 -10.93
N ILE A 323 -13.48 -13.36 -9.95
CA ILE A 323 -14.00 -12.09 -9.46
C ILE A 323 -14.06 -12.10 -7.94
N MET A 324 -13.79 -10.96 -7.34
CA MET A 324 -14.00 -10.62 -5.95
C MET A 324 -15.13 -9.61 -5.86
N SER A 325 -16.28 -10.01 -5.29
CA SER A 325 -17.48 -9.16 -5.17
C SER A 325 -17.56 -8.56 -3.77
N PHE A 326 -17.38 -7.26 -3.70
CA PHE A 326 -17.39 -6.50 -2.44
C PHE A 326 -18.77 -5.96 -2.11
N THR A 327 -19.11 -5.98 -0.83
CA THR A 327 -20.21 -5.20 -0.26
C THR A 327 -19.71 -4.45 0.95
N VAL A 328 -19.94 -3.14 1.01
CA VAL A 328 -19.57 -2.28 2.15
C VAL A 328 -20.79 -1.48 2.58
N LYS A 329 -21.08 -1.46 3.87
CA LYS A 329 -22.22 -0.72 4.43
C LYS A 329 -21.89 -0.10 5.79
N PRO A 330 -22.54 1.01 6.16
CA PRO A 330 -22.47 1.56 7.49
C PRO A 330 -22.90 0.56 8.55
N GLN A 331 -22.22 0.51 9.68
CA GLN A 331 -22.65 -0.22 10.85
C GLN A 331 -23.64 0.64 11.63
N GLU A 332 -24.81 0.11 11.94
CA GLU A 332 -25.72 0.77 12.87
C GLU A 332 -25.02 0.90 14.23
N GLY A 333 -24.89 2.14 14.72
CA GLY A 333 -24.33 2.36 16.04
C GLY A 333 -25.16 1.59 17.06
N SER A 334 -24.53 0.70 17.84
CA SER A 334 -25.19 0.07 18.98
C SER A 334 -25.73 1.20 19.84
N SER A 335 -27.06 1.35 19.89
CA SER A 335 -27.70 2.17 20.90
C SER A 335 -27.21 1.64 22.23
N MET A 336 -26.37 2.39 22.97
CA MET A 336 -26.07 2.08 24.35
C MET A 336 -27.41 1.86 25.04
N GLY A 337 -27.72 0.63 25.41
CA GLY A 337 -28.91 0.30 26.14
C GLY A 337 -28.98 1.25 27.32
N SER A 338 -30.08 1.99 27.40
CA SER A 338 -30.38 2.83 28.54
C SER A 338 -30.17 1.99 29.80
N MET A 339 -29.18 2.36 30.61
CA MET A 339 -29.03 1.77 31.95
C MET A 339 -30.37 1.87 32.66
N PRO A 340 -30.89 0.80 33.24
CA PRO A 340 -32.10 0.91 34.05
C PRO A 340 -31.78 1.86 35.21
N SER A 341 -32.50 2.97 35.28
CA SER A 341 -32.47 3.89 36.42
C SER A 341 -32.89 3.13 37.67
N SER A 342 -31.93 2.76 38.53
CA SER A 342 -32.19 2.21 39.84
C SER A 342 -32.77 3.32 40.73
N ASN A 343 -34.10 3.52 40.70
CA ASN A 343 -34.83 4.24 41.73
C ASN A 343 -34.94 3.35 42.98
N SER A 344 -33.91 3.38 43.81
CA SER A 344 -34.04 2.90 45.20
C SER A 344 -34.56 4.06 46.03
N SER A 345 -35.88 4.17 46.17
CA SER A 345 -36.51 4.96 47.22
C SER A 345 -36.27 4.27 48.57
N MET A 346 -35.30 4.75 49.34
CA MET A 346 -35.19 4.40 50.76
C MET A 346 -36.33 5.10 51.51
N SER A 347 -37.34 4.35 51.93
CA SER A 347 -38.34 4.73 52.92
C SER A 347 -37.69 4.71 54.29
N MET A 348 -37.50 5.86 54.91
CA MET A 348 -37.22 5.93 56.34
C MET A 348 -38.54 5.80 57.11
N GLY A 349 -38.68 4.68 57.86
CA GLY A 349 -39.70 4.53 58.88
C GLY A 349 -39.38 5.29 60.13
N PRO A 350 -40.43 5.77 60.92
CA PRO A 350 -40.19 6.57 62.11
C PRO A 350 -39.74 5.69 63.28
N MET A 351 -38.74 6.19 64.01
CA MET A 351 -38.38 5.68 65.32
C MET A 351 -39.42 6.14 66.35
N SER A 352 -39.95 5.18 67.13
CA SER A 352 -40.52 5.39 68.42
C SER A 352 -39.75 4.58 69.47
#